data_ed782372cbcb738d2048e40ee9814ec9
#
_entry.id   ed782372cbcb738d2048e40ee9814ec9
#
_cell.length_a   1.000
_cell.length_b   1.000
_cell.length_c   1.000
_cell.angle_alpha   90.00
_cell.angle_beta   90.00
_cell.angle_gamma   90.00
#
_symmetry.space_group_name_H-M   'P 1'
#
loop_
_entity.id
_entity.type
_entity.pdbx_description
1 polymer ?
#
loop_
_entity_poly.entity_id
_entity_poly.type
_entity_poly.pdbx_seq_one_letter_code
_entity_poly.pdbx_strand_id
1 'polypeptide(L)'
;MKLYKSYTFRARISLFSTEMGGRKNPVYSGYRPSFGFNTSYHYSGQIKLIGKKVLRPGRSSQVKIALLPARTIRKNLKPNDSFIITDGNKIIGTGVLEKVELELLSTIPRVRFHPIKDPISKKGSF
;
A
#
# COMPACT_ATOMS: atom_id res chain seq x y z
N MET A 1 -11.16 -0.82 18.15
CA MET A 1 -10.06 -0.98 17.19
C MET A 1 -10.59 -0.98 15.77
N LYS A 2 -9.96 -0.22 14.91
CA LYS A 2 -10.33 -0.20 13.50
C LYS A 2 -9.56 -1.26 12.73
N LEU A 3 -10.26 -2.03 11.91
CA LEU A 3 -9.67 -3.02 11.03
C LEU A 3 -9.79 -2.55 9.60
N TYR A 4 -8.72 -2.66 8.84
CA TYR A 4 -8.70 -2.24 7.45
C TYR A 4 -8.74 -3.46 6.53
N LYS A 5 -9.65 -3.45 5.56
CA LYS A 5 -9.71 -4.45 4.51
C LYS A 5 -8.52 -4.29 3.58
N SER A 6 -8.17 -3.03 3.27
CA SER A 6 -6.99 -2.73 2.50
C SER A 6 -6.35 -1.46 3.03
N TYR A 7 -5.04 -1.39 2.92
CA TYR A 7 -4.28 -0.21 3.29
C TYR A 7 -3.40 0.11 2.10
N THR A 8 -3.93 0.94 1.22
CA THR A 8 -3.25 1.29 -0.02
C THR A 8 -2.99 2.77 -0.08
N PHE A 9 -1.96 3.14 -0.83
CA PHE A 9 -1.68 4.54 -1.09
C PHE A 9 -0.98 4.70 -2.43
N ARG A 10 -1.09 5.88 -2.98
CA ARG A 10 -0.33 6.27 -4.15
C ARG A 10 0.91 7.00 -3.70
N ALA A 11 1.99 6.77 -4.41
CA ALA A 11 3.29 7.36 -4.09
C ALA A 11 4.10 7.54 -5.35
N ARG A 12 5.11 8.38 -5.24
CA ARG A 12 6.15 8.44 -6.26
C ARG A 12 7.39 7.81 -5.67
N ILE A 13 7.91 6.82 -6.35
CA ILE A 13 9.12 6.13 -5.89
C ILE A 13 10.27 6.38 -6.85
N SER A 14 11.47 6.35 -6.31
CA SER A 14 12.71 6.46 -7.08
C SER A 14 13.60 5.30 -6.69
N LEU A 15 13.97 4.49 -7.69
CA LEU A 15 14.92 3.40 -7.45
C LEU A 15 16.34 3.92 -7.61
N PHE A 16 17.22 3.49 -6.73
CA PHE A 16 18.64 3.79 -6.87
C PHE A 16 19.17 3.11 -8.12
N SER A 17 20.11 3.76 -8.80
CA SER A 17 20.79 3.13 -9.93
C SER A 17 21.60 1.94 -9.45
N THR A 18 21.87 1.01 -10.34
CA THR A 18 22.68 -0.16 -10.02
C THR A 18 24.08 0.27 -9.56
N GLU A 19 24.65 1.29 -10.19
CA GLU A 19 25.95 1.83 -9.82
C GLU A 19 25.97 2.41 -8.40
N MET A 20 24.85 2.95 -7.95
CA MET A 20 24.72 3.52 -6.60
C MET A 20 24.31 2.49 -5.58
N GLY A 21 24.38 1.21 -5.91
CA GLY A 21 24.05 0.14 -4.98
C GLY A 21 22.60 -0.31 -5.07
N GLY A 22 21.87 0.11 -6.09
CA GLY A 22 20.49 -0.33 -6.29
C GLY A 22 20.38 -1.73 -6.85
N ARG A 23 19.17 -2.08 -7.26
CA ARG A 23 18.89 -3.39 -7.86
C ARG A 23 19.60 -3.52 -9.20
N LYS A 24 19.88 -4.77 -9.59
CA LYS A 24 20.36 -5.06 -10.94
C LYS A 24 19.20 -5.17 -11.92
N ASN A 25 18.09 -5.74 -11.46
CA ASN A 25 16.95 -6.04 -12.33
C ASN A 25 15.86 -4.99 -12.15
N PRO A 26 15.07 -4.75 -13.21
CA PRO A 26 13.95 -3.82 -13.10
C PRO A 26 12.83 -4.38 -12.20
N VAL A 27 11.92 -3.51 -11.84
CA VAL A 27 10.76 -3.84 -11.01
C VAL A 27 9.53 -3.89 -11.90
N TYR A 28 8.69 -4.88 -11.65
CA TYR A 28 7.40 -5.05 -12.31
C TYR A 28 6.28 -4.99 -11.29
N SER A 29 5.07 -4.75 -11.74
CA SER A 29 3.91 -4.83 -10.86
C SER A 29 3.84 -6.19 -10.21
N GLY A 30 3.54 -6.22 -8.90
CA GLY A 30 3.57 -7.45 -8.12
C GLY A 30 4.79 -7.58 -7.23
N TYR A 31 5.81 -6.75 -7.43
CA TYR A 31 7.00 -6.77 -6.60
C TYR A 31 6.67 -6.47 -5.14
N ARG A 32 7.25 -7.22 -4.22
CA ARG A 32 6.92 -7.15 -2.78
C ARG A 32 8.13 -6.84 -1.91
N PRO A 33 8.58 -5.60 -1.89
CA PRO A 33 9.63 -5.20 -0.95
C PRO A 33 9.05 -4.83 0.40
N SER A 34 9.90 -4.33 1.29
CA SER A 34 9.46 -3.73 2.55
C SER A 34 9.56 -2.21 2.46
N PHE A 35 8.73 -1.55 3.25
CA PHE A 35 8.63 -0.09 3.28
C PHE A 35 8.84 0.39 4.71
N GLY A 36 9.81 1.30 4.90
CA GLY A 36 10.12 1.86 6.21
C GLY A 36 9.74 3.33 6.27
N PHE A 37 8.86 3.69 7.20
CA PHE A 37 8.34 5.05 7.35
C PHE A 37 8.90 5.67 8.62
N ASN A 38 10.08 6.23 8.55
CA ASN A 38 10.65 7.05 9.62
C ASN A 38 10.51 6.44 11.02
N THR A 39 10.57 5.12 11.13
CA THR A 39 10.49 4.39 12.37
C THR A 39 11.31 3.12 12.23
N SER A 40 11.42 2.36 13.31
CA SER A 40 12.02 1.04 13.24
C SER A 40 11.09 0.01 12.61
N TYR A 41 9.87 0.40 12.25
CA TYR A 41 8.91 -0.53 11.68
C TYR A 41 9.00 -0.54 10.17
N HIS A 42 9.01 -1.74 9.62
CA HIS A 42 8.96 -1.98 8.19
C HIS A 42 7.69 -2.77 7.89
N TYR A 43 7.00 -2.33 6.87
CA TYR A 43 5.77 -2.99 6.44
C TYR A 43 6.02 -3.66 5.10
N SER A 44 5.58 -4.91 4.98
CA SER A 44 5.58 -5.59 3.68
C SER A 44 4.50 -4.99 2.81
N GLY A 45 4.73 -4.93 1.51
CA GLY A 45 3.73 -4.40 0.61
C GLY A 45 3.99 -4.83 -0.81
N GLN A 46 3.02 -4.55 -1.66
CA GLN A 46 3.08 -4.90 -3.07
C GLN A 46 2.95 -3.65 -3.91
N ILE A 47 3.82 -3.52 -4.90
CA ILE A 47 3.84 -2.37 -5.80
C ILE A 47 3.06 -2.68 -7.05
N LYS A 48 2.21 -1.72 -7.47
CA LYS A 48 1.60 -1.71 -8.79
C LYS A 48 2.06 -0.45 -9.50
N LEU A 49 2.72 -0.61 -10.62
CA LEU A 49 3.19 0.52 -11.42
C LEU A 49 2.01 1.22 -12.09
N ILE A 50 2.06 2.53 -12.15
CA ILE A 50 1.02 3.33 -12.80
C ILE A 50 1.62 3.93 -14.06
N GLY A 51 0.97 3.68 -15.20
CA GLY A 51 1.37 4.27 -16.47
C GLY A 51 2.56 3.64 -17.15
N LYS A 52 3.09 2.54 -16.61
CA LYS A 52 4.19 1.83 -17.26
C LYS A 52 4.20 0.38 -16.80
N LYS A 53 4.89 -0.45 -17.55
CA LYS A 53 4.96 -1.88 -17.27
C LYS A 53 6.21 -2.27 -16.51
N VAL A 54 7.24 -1.41 -16.55
CA VAL A 54 8.53 -1.73 -15.95
C VAL A 54 9.12 -0.46 -15.37
N LEU A 55 9.80 -0.59 -14.23
CA LEU A 55 10.56 0.50 -13.62
C LEU A 55 12.00 0.03 -13.46
N ARG A 56 12.90 0.69 -14.18
CA ARG A 56 14.31 0.31 -14.18
C ARG A 56 15.07 1.00 -13.05
N PRO A 57 16.17 0.40 -12.58
CA PRO A 57 17.05 1.06 -11.61
C PRO A 57 17.45 2.45 -12.09
N GLY A 58 17.49 3.41 -11.17
CA GLY A 58 17.82 4.80 -11.50
C GLY A 58 16.64 5.62 -12.00
N ARG A 59 15.46 5.06 -12.07
CA ARG A 59 14.28 5.75 -12.59
C ARG A 59 13.23 5.94 -11.50
N SER A 60 12.28 6.80 -11.79
CA SER A 60 11.17 7.10 -10.89
C SER A 60 9.83 6.77 -11.55
N SER A 61 8.83 6.51 -10.73
CA SER A 61 7.49 6.26 -11.22
C SER A 61 6.46 6.54 -10.15
N GLN A 62 5.27 6.88 -10.59
CA GLN A 62 4.11 6.85 -9.72
C GLN A 62 3.66 5.40 -9.57
N VAL A 63 3.29 5.03 -8.37
CA VAL A 63 2.89 3.66 -8.05
C VAL A 63 1.72 3.67 -7.09
N LYS A 64 1.04 2.53 -7.04
CA LYS A 64 0.08 2.23 -5.99
C LYS A 64 0.69 1.13 -5.13
N ILE A 65 0.69 1.32 -3.82
CA ILE A 65 1.30 0.37 -2.89
C ILE A 65 0.21 -0.15 -1.96
N ALA A 66 0.14 -1.47 -1.83
CA ALA A 66 -0.76 -2.11 -0.89
C ALA A 66 0.07 -2.72 0.24
N LEU A 67 -0.11 -2.21 1.46
CA LEU A 67 0.59 -2.74 2.63
C LEU A 67 -0.12 -4.00 3.12
N LEU A 68 0.66 -5.00 3.52
CA LEU A 68 0.18 -6.32 3.88
C LEU A 68 0.81 -6.79 5.19
N PRO A 69 0.03 -7.37 6.10
CA PRO A 69 -1.42 -7.39 6.09
C PRO A 69 -1.96 -6.04 6.58
N ALA A 70 -3.00 -5.58 5.92
CA ALA A 70 -3.53 -4.24 6.16
C ALA A 70 -3.93 -4.02 7.63
N ARG A 71 -4.51 -5.03 8.26
CA ARG A 71 -5.02 -4.89 9.63
C ARG A 71 -3.93 -4.78 10.69
N THR A 72 -2.67 -5.00 10.33
CA THR A 72 -1.57 -4.84 11.29
C THR A 72 -0.91 -3.47 11.18
N ILE A 73 -1.34 -2.64 10.25
CA ILE A 73 -0.76 -1.31 10.08
C ILE A 73 -1.25 -0.40 11.20
N ARG A 74 -0.31 0.16 11.93
CA ARG A 74 -0.61 1.00 13.08
C ARG A 74 -0.25 2.46 12.88
N LYS A 75 0.64 2.73 11.92
CA LYS A 75 1.06 4.09 11.67
C LYS A 75 0.01 4.83 10.85
N ASN A 76 -0.25 6.06 11.27
CA ASN A 76 -1.17 6.91 10.55
C ASN A 76 -0.42 7.62 9.42
N LEU A 77 -0.49 7.07 8.23
CA LEU A 77 0.21 7.60 7.06
C LEU A 77 -0.56 8.76 6.46
N LYS A 78 0.18 9.71 5.92
CA LYS A 78 -0.42 10.91 5.32
C LYS A 78 0.40 11.40 4.14
N PRO A 79 -0.18 12.22 3.27
CA PRO A 79 0.56 12.80 2.14
C PRO A 79 1.85 13.48 2.59
N ASN A 80 2.85 13.37 1.76
CA ASN A 80 4.21 13.89 1.96
C ASN A 80 5.06 13.09 2.94
N ASP A 81 4.52 12.04 3.56
CA ASP A 81 5.37 11.12 4.32
C ASP A 81 6.35 10.45 3.37
N SER A 82 7.60 10.43 3.76
CA SER A 82 8.64 9.76 2.98
C SER A 82 8.92 8.37 3.55
N PHE A 83 9.45 7.51 2.71
CA PHE A 83 9.77 6.15 3.12
C PHE A 83 10.94 5.62 2.32
N ILE A 84 11.57 4.59 2.86
CA ILE A 84 12.60 3.84 2.15
C ILE A 84 12.02 2.52 1.69
N ILE A 85 12.59 2.00 0.61
CA ILE A 85 12.21 0.71 0.05
C ILE A 85 13.39 -0.23 0.26
N THR A 86 13.15 -1.36 0.91
CA THR A 86 14.21 -2.32 1.20
C THR A 86 13.89 -3.69 0.62
N ASP A 87 14.94 -4.36 0.18
CA ASP A 87 14.88 -5.74 -0.29
C ASP A 87 15.89 -6.52 0.52
N GLY A 88 15.39 -7.32 1.45
CA GLY A 88 16.27 -7.91 2.46
C GLY A 88 16.85 -6.81 3.33
N ASN A 89 18.18 -6.78 3.45
CA ASN A 89 18.88 -5.77 4.24
C ASN A 89 19.34 -4.58 3.41
N LYS A 90 18.93 -4.50 2.14
CA LYS A 90 19.46 -3.53 1.21
C LYS A 90 18.41 -2.47 0.92
N ILE A 91 18.78 -1.20 1.08
CA ILE A 91 17.90 -0.08 0.68
C ILE A 91 18.06 0.08 -0.82
N ILE A 92 16.95 -0.04 -1.56
CA ILE A 92 16.98 -0.01 -3.03
C ILE A 92 16.33 1.22 -3.61
N GLY A 93 15.68 2.03 -2.79
CA GLY A 93 15.02 3.24 -3.28
C GLY A 93 14.31 3.98 -2.18
N THR A 94 13.67 5.06 -2.57
CA THR A 94 12.90 5.90 -1.67
C THR A 94 11.57 6.25 -2.31
N GLY A 95 10.67 6.81 -1.51
CA GLY A 95 9.40 7.26 -2.04
C GLY A 95 8.78 8.34 -1.18
N VAL A 96 7.79 9.00 -1.76
CA VAL A 96 6.99 10.01 -1.07
C VAL A 96 5.52 9.67 -1.30
N LEU A 97 4.78 9.60 -0.21
CA LEU A 97 3.37 9.28 -0.25
C LEU A 97 2.59 10.46 -0.81
N GLU A 98 1.70 10.20 -1.76
CA GLU A 98 0.88 11.23 -2.39
C GLU A 98 -0.55 11.21 -1.89
N LYS A 99 -1.15 10.04 -1.77
CA LYS A 99 -2.56 9.94 -1.39
C LYS A 99 -2.81 8.60 -0.72
N VAL A 100 -3.47 8.63 0.43
CA VAL A 100 -3.86 7.42 1.14
C VAL A 100 -5.26 7.01 0.70
N GLU A 101 -5.43 5.72 0.40
CA GLU A 101 -6.71 5.14 0.00
C GLU A 101 -6.99 3.96 0.91
N LEU A 102 -7.74 4.19 1.96
CA LEU A 102 -8.06 3.17 2.95
C LEU A 102 -9.43 2.59 2.71
N GLU A 103 -9.55 1.31 2.95
CA GLU A 103 -10.84 0.65 2.95
C GLU A 103 -10.97 -0.12 4.25
N LEU A 104 -11.89 0.32 5.11
CA LEU A 104 -12.13 -0.37 6.38
C LEU A 104 -12.77 -1.71 6.14
N LEU A 105 -12.32 -2.69 6.89
CA LEU A 105 -13.00 -3.97 6.92
C LEU A 105 -14.40 -3.72 7.48
N SER A 106 -15.41 -4.22 6.80
CA SER A 106 -16.78 -4.01 7.24
C SER A 106 -17.00 -4.71 8.57
N THR A 107 -17.13 -3.92 9.58
CA THR A 107 -17.50 -4.40 10.89
C THR A 107 -18.93 -4.07 11.16
N ILE A 108 -19.48 -3.50 10.20
CA ILE A 108 -20.80 -2.98 10.33
C ILE A 108 -21.74 -4.09 10.11
N PRO A 109 -22.15 -4.50 10.85
CA PRO A 109 -22.95 -5.36 10.45
C PRO A 109 -24.17 -4.70 10.53
N ARG A 110 -23.58 -4.20 10.55
CA ARG A 110 -24.16 -3.75 10.41
C ARG A 110 -24.86 -4.18 10.00
N VAL A 111 -25.00 -4.36 10.52
CA VAL A 111 -25.60 -4.72 10.04
C VAL A 111 -26.32 -5.06 9.58
N ARG A 112 -26.42 -5.38 9.69
CA ARG A 112 -26.99 -5.78 9.05
C ARG A 112 -27.35 -6.16 8.28
N PHE A 113 -27.40 -6.26 8.48
CA PHE A 113 -27.76 -6.71 7.61
C PHE A 113 -28.14 -6.92 7.04
N HIS A 114 -28.47 -6.93 7.18
CA HIS A 114 -29.06 -7.28 6.52
C HIS A 114 -29.41 -7.42 5.95
N PRO A 115 -29.87 -7.38 6.05
CA PRO A 115 -30.38 -7.58 5.40
C PRO A 115 -30.79 -7.66 4.87
N ILE A 116 -31.05 -7.57 5.14
CA ILE A 116 -31.52 -7.72 4.52
C ILE A 116 -32.00 -7.62 3.91
N LYS A 117 -32.26 -7.59 4.02
CA LYS A 117 -32.80 -7.59 3.41
C LYS A 117 -33.23 -7.40 2.93
N ASP A 118 -33.45 -7.28 3.40
CA ASP A 118 -34.02 -7.20 2.97
C ASP A 118 -34.47 -7.03 2.76
N PRO A 119 -34.66 -7.00 3.09
CA PRO A 119 -35.18 -6.90 2.93
C PRO A 119 -35.67 -6.72 2.93
N ILE A 120 -35.91 -6.55 3.42
CA ILE A 120 -36.47 -6.47 3.40
C ILE A 120 -36.90 -6.12 3.31
N SER A 121 -37.01 -6.05 3.70
CA SER A 121 -37.52 -5.82 3.57
C SER A 121 -37.96 -5.54 3.55
N LYS A 122 -37.98 -5.45 3.76
CA LYS A 122 -38.46 -5.33 3.81
C LYS A 122 -38.89 -5.07 3.81
N LYS A 123 -38.77 -4.89 4.25
CA LYS A 123 -39.21 -4.80 4.43
C LYS A 123 -39.43 -4.66 4.70
N GLY A 124 -39.24 -4.49 5.21
CA GLY A 124 -39.37 -4.51 5.48
C GLY A 124 -39.23 -4.46 5.84
N SER A 125 -39.17 -4.40 6.27
CA SER A 125 -38.93 -4.55 6.43
C SER A 125 -38.62 -4.51 6.51
N PHE A 126 -38.48 -4.55 7.00
CA PHE A 126 -38.00 -4.67 6.90
C PHE A 126 -38.15 -4.57 6.93
#